data_bc02a4237cadd3c6b6522a80482a06c4
#
_entry.id   bc02a4237cadd3c6b6522a80482a06c4
#
_cell.length_a   1.000
_cell.length_b   1.000
_cell.length_c   1.000
_cell.angle_alpha   90.00
_cell.angle_beta   90.00
_cell.angle_gamma   90.00
#
_symmetry.space_group_name_H-M   'P 1'
#
loop_
_entity.id
_entity.type
_entity.pdbx_description
1 polymer ?
#
loop_
_entity_poly.entity_id
_entity_poly.type
_entity_poly.pdbx_seq_one_letter_code
_entity_poly.pdbx_strand_id
1 'polypeptide(L)'
;ASGGELARIALAFKSVFRSDTFKTMVFDEIDVGISGDIALKVAEKILNLSKTNQVLCITYLPQTASIAKQHYHLSKIEQDDRTISTLAVLNEEERVTQIASMMSGRGMSTTALAAAKELIDHFN
;
A
#
# COMPACT_ATOMS: atom_id res chain seq x y z
N ALA A 1 -8.79 -6.01 20.78
CA ALA A 1 -8.10 -5.24 19.74
C ALA A 1 -8.35 -5.89 18.38
N SER A 2 -8.55 -5.07 17.35
CA SER A 2 -8.66 -5.56 15.98
C SER A 2 -7.29 -5.99 15.44
N GLY A 3 -7.26 -6.84 14.39
CA GLY A 3 -6.02 -7.24 13.74
C GLY A 3 -5.20 -6.05 13.23
N GLY A 4 -5.85 -5.02 12.69
CA GLY A 4 -5.20 -3.79 12.26
C GLY A 4 -4.58 -2.98 13.40
N GLU A 5 -5.21 -2.91 14.56
CA GLU A 5 -4.65 -2.25 15.75
C GLU A 5 -3.40 -2.96 16.26
N LEU A 6 -3.44 -4.29 16.35
CA LEU A 6 -2.28 -5.08 16.73
C LEU A 6 -1.13 -4.94 15.73
N ALA A 7 -1.43 -4.91 14.43
CA ALA A 7 -0.44 -4.70 13.39
C ALA A 7 0.23 -3.33 13.50
N ARG A 8 -0.53 -2.27 13.81
CA ARG A 8 0.01 -0.91 14.02
C ARG A 8 0.87 -0.81 15.27
N ILE A 9 0.47 -1.49 16.35
CA ILE A 9 1.30 -1.61 17.57
C ILE A 9 2.62 -2.31 17.23
N ALA A 10 2.58 -3.42 16.50
CA ALA A 10 3.77 -4.13 16.05
C ALA A 10 4.67 -3.25 15.16
N LEU A 11 4.09 -2.43 14.28
CA LEU A 11 4.81 -1.46 13.47
C LEU A 11 5.53 -0.43 14.34
N ALA A 12 4.85 0.12 15.36
CA ALA A 12 5.43 1.08 16.29
C ALA A 12 6.62 0.47 17.04
N PHE A 13 6.49 -0.75 17.55
CA PHE A 13 7.59 -1.47 18.20
C PHE A 13 8.78 -1.66 17.26
N LYS A 14 8.55 -2.14 16.05
CA LYS A 14 9.61 -2.36 15.05
C LYS A 14 10.30 -1.06 14.63
N SER A 15 9.61 0.05 14.69
CA SER A 15 10.18 1.37 14.39
C SER A 15 11.13 1.88 15.47
N VAL A 16 10.93 1.45 16.73
CA VAL A 16 11.75 1.84 17.88
C VAL A 16 12.95 0.91 18.06
N PHE A 17 12.73 -0.38 17.96
CA PHE A 17 13.79 -1.38 18.14
C PHE A 17 14.53 -1.63 16.82
N ARG A 18 15.65 -0.96 16.65
CA ARG A 18 16.54 -1.21 15.53
C ARG A 18 17.21 -2.58 15.69
N SER A 19 17.16 -3.36 14.62
CA SER A 19 17.94 -4.59 14.51
C SER A 19 19.03 -4.35 13.47
N ASP A 20 20.26 -4.74 13.76
CA ASP A 20 21.39 -4.65 12.82
C ASP A 20 21.28 -5.68 11.68
N THR A 21 20.30 -6.56 11.74
CA THR A 21 20.06 -7.56 10.69
C THR A 21 18.93 -7.15 9.76
N PHE A 22 19.19 -7.23 8.45
CA PHE A 22 18.18 -7.08 7.42
C PHE A 22 17.07 -8.12 7.57
N LYS A 23 15.81 -7.69 7.50
CA LYS A 23 14.65 -8.58 7.65
C LYS A 23 13.66 -8.36 6.51
N THR A 24 12.90 -9.40 6.21
CA THR A 24 11.68 -9.29 5.42
C THR A 24 10.49 -9.21 6.35
N MET A 25 9.70 -8.16 6.20
CA MET A 25 8.50 -7.92 7.00
C MET A 25 7.27 -7.96 6.09
N VAL A 26 6.24 -8.66 6.53
CA VAL A 26 4.96 -8.72 5.82
C VAL A 26 3.89 -8.06 6.68
N PHE A 27 3.24 -7.03 6.15
CA PHE A 27 2.11 -6.37 6.78
C PHE A 27 0.86 -6.65 5.95
N ASP A 28 -0.09 -7.33 6.55
CA ASP A 28 -1.36 -7.64 5.95
C ASP A 28 -2.45 -6.76 6.58
N GLU A 29 -3.07 -5.92 5.76
CA GLU A 29 -4.15 -5.02 6.18
C GLU A 29 -3.84 -4.15 7.42
N ILE A 30 -2.60 -3.66 7.54
CA ILE A 30 -2.16 -2.82 8.66
C ILE A 30 -2.92 -1.48 8.74
N ASP A 31 -3.48 -1.06 7.63
CA ASP A 31 -4.18 0.21 7.45
C ASP A 31 -5.71 0.08 7.45
N VAL A 32 -6.24 -1.05 7.88
CA VAL A 32 -7.69 -1.25 8.05
C VAL A 32 -8.23 -0.31 9.13
N GLY A 33 -9.34 0.37 8.80
CA GLY A 33 -10.05 1.25 9.73
C GLY A 33 -9.41 2.62 9.96
N ILE A 34 -8.42 3.00 9.17
CA ILE A 34 -7.81 4.33 9.20
C ILE A 34 -7.97 5.05 7.87
N SER A 35 -7.87 6.38 7.89
CA SER A 35 -7.98 7.23 6.70
C SER A 35 -7.24 8.55 6.91
N GLY A 36 -7.18 9.39 5.88
CA GLY A 36 -6.62 10.74 5.95
C GLY A 36 -5.20 10.78 6.49
N ASP A 37 -4.94 11.72 7.40
CA ASP A 37 -3.61 11.98 7.96
C ASP A 37 -3.03 10.77 8.72
N ILE A 38 -3.87 9.98 9.36
CA ILE A 38 -3.42 8.77 10.06
C ILE A 38 -2.88 7.75 9.08
N ALA A 39 -3.56 7.57 7.95
CA ALA A 39 -3.11 6.67 6.89
C ALA A 39 -1.76 7.13 6.29
N LEU A 40 -1.58 8.43 6.09
CA LEU A 40 -0.30 9.00 5.64
C LEU A 40 0.83 8.72 6.63
N LYS A 41 0.59 8.92 7.93
CA LYS A 41 1.58 8.64 8.98
C LYS A 41 1.97 7.16 9.05
N VAL A 42 1.00 6.27 8.88
CA VAL A 42 1.27 4.82 8.83
C VAL A 42 2.12 4.49 7.61
N ALA A 43 1.77 5.03 6.43
CA ALA A 43 2.54 4.87 5.21
C ALA A 43 3.99 5.37 5.36
N GLU A 44 4.20 6.55 5.96
CA GLU A 44 5.54 7.09 6.26
C GLU A 44 6.36 6.15 7.16
N LYS A 45 5.74 5.56 8.17
CA LYS A 45 6.42 4.59 9.05
C LYS A 45 6.84 3.33 8.31
N ILE A 46 5.98 2.81 7.44
CA ILE A 46 6.30 1.66 6.58
C ILE A 46 7.45 2.01 5.63
N LEU A 47 7.38 3.17 4.99
CA LEU A 47 8.45 3.65 4.10
C LEU A 47 9.80 3.77 4.83
N ASN A 48 9.80 4.28 6.05
CA ASN A 48 11.01 4.38 6.85
C ASN A 48 11.61 3.01 7.19
N LEU A 49 10.77 2.02 7.51
CA LEU A 49 11.22 0.65 7.73
C LEU A 49 11.81 0.02 6.47
N SER A 50 11.29 0.36 5.30
CA SER A 50 11.75 -0.18 4.02
C SER A 50 13.15 0.29 3.62
N LYS A 51 13.68 1.32 4.28
CA LYS A 51 15.06 1.81 4.02
C LYS A 51 16.13 0.81 4.47
N THR A 52 15.83 0.00 5.46
CA THR A 52 16.76 -0.96 6.07
C THR A 52 16.23 -2.40 6.07
N ASN A 53 15.05 -2.63 5.52
CA ASN A 53 14.40 -3.93 5.48
C ASN A 53 13.67 -4.12 4.15
N GLN A 54 13.38 -5.36 3.79
CA GLN A 54 12.40 -5.64 2.76
C GLN A 54 11.01 -5.62 3.38
N VAL A 55 10.09 -4.81 2.85
CA VAL A 55 8.73 -4.72 3.35
C VAL A 55 7.76 -5.10 2.24
N LEU A 56 6.91 -6.07 2.54
CA LEU A 56 5.76 -6.46 1.73
C LEU A 56 4.50 -6.00 2.45
N CYS A 57 3.68 -5.21 1.78
CA CYS A 57 2.46 -4.68 2.37
C CYS A 57 1.25 -5.01 1.50
N ILE A 58 0.22 -5.62 2.10
CA ILE A 58 -1.05 -5.90 1.46
C ILE A 58 -2.04 -4.83 1.93
N THR A 59 -2.58 -4.07 1.00
CA THR A 59 -3.39 -2.89 1.32
C THR A 59 -4.50 -2.64 0.33
N TYR A 60 -5.56 -1.98 0.82
CA TYR A 60 -6.63 -1.38 0.02
C TYR A 60 -6.57 0.16 0.02
N LEU A 61 -5.61 0.77 0.73
CA LEU A 61 -5.51 2.21 0.84
C LEU A 61 -4.52 2.81 -0.18
N PRO A 62 -4.92 3.88 -0.87
CA PRO A 62 -4.04 4.55 -1.83
C PRO A 62 -2.79 5.14 -1.16
N GLN A 63 -2.87 5.59 0.09
CA GLN A 63 -1.73 6.12 0.84
C GLN A 63 -0.62 5.08 1.00
N THR A 64 -0.98 3.87 1.42
CA THR A 64 -0.02 2.77 1.58
C THR A 64 0.47 2.24 0.23
N ALA A 65 -0.40 2.14 -0.77
CA ALA A 65 -0.01 1.70 -2.11
C ALA A 65 0.98 2.66 -2.78
N SER A 66 0.86 3.97 -2.52
CA SER A 66 1.68 5.00 -3.17
C SER A 66 3.14 5.04 -2.70
N ILE A 67 3.48 4.48 -1.54
CA ILE A 67 4.87 4.43 -1.06
C ILE A 67 5.71 3.33 -1.71
N ALA A 68 5.09 2.36 -2.37
CA ALA A 68 5.78 1.19 -2.89
C ALA A 68 6.75 1.54 -4.02
N LYS A 69 7.94 0.94 -4.01
CA LYS A 69 8.86 0.97 -5.17
C LYS A 69 8.40 0.00 -6.27
N GLN A 70 7.84 -1.14 -5.87
CA GLN A 70 7.16 -2.07 -6.75
C GLN A 70 5.71 -2.23 -6.32
N HIS A 71 4.79 -2.07 -7.27
CA HIS A 71 3.37 -2.22 -7.04
C HIS A 71 2.86 -3.46 -7.76
N TYR A 72 2.37 -4.41 -6.98
CA TYR A 72 1.70 -5.62 -7.47
C TYR A 72 0.20 -5.44 -7.36
N HIS A 73 -0.50 -5.69 -8.45
CA HIS A 73 -1.97 -5.65 -8.47
C HIS A 73 -2.52 -7.06 -8.55
N LEU A 74 -3.28 -7.43 -7.52
CA LEU A 74 -4.01 -8.69 -7.47
C LEU A 74 -5.43 -8.46 -7.97
N SER A 75 -5.82 -9.18 -9.01
CA SER A 75 -7.18 -9.16 -9.54
C SER A 75 -7.79 -10.56 -9.59
N LYS A 76 -9.12 -10.62 -9.53
CA LYS A 76 -9.89 -11.84 -9.69
C LYS A 76 -10.69 -11.73 -10.96
N ILE A 77 -10.62 -12.76 -11.77
CA ILE A 77 -11.38 -12.89 -13.01
C ILE A 77 -12.24 -14.16 -12.91
N GLU A 78 -13.52 -14.03 -13.20
CA GLU A 78 -14.39 -15.18 -13.34
C GLU A 78 -14.33 -15.66 -14.79
N GLN A 79 -13.92 -16.91 -14.96
CA GLN A 79 -13.85 -17.57 -16.26
C GLN A 79 -14.32 -19.01 -16.12
N ASP A 80 -15.31 -19.42 -16.94
CA ASP A 80 -15.83 -20.80 -16.98
C ASP A 80 -16.22 -21.36 -15.60
N ASP A 81 -17.02 -20.62 -14.82
CA ASP A 81 -17.46 -20.94 -13.45
C ASP A 81 -16.30 -21.12 -12.44
N ARG A 82 -15.12 -20.59 -12.78
CA ARG A 82 -13.95 -20.59 -11.89
C ARG A 82 -13.47 -19.17 -11.64
N THR A 83 -13.05 -18.92 -10.41
CA THR A 83 -12.38 -17.67 -10.06
C THR A 83 -10.87 -17.87 -10.20
N ILE A 84 -10.27 -17.11 -11.09
CA ILE A 84 -8.82 -17.09 -11.30
C ILE A 84 -8.26 -15.81 -10.70
N SER A 85 -7.28 -15.96 -9.82
CA SER A 85 -6.53 -14.81 -9.28
C SER A 85 -5.28 -14.60 -10.12
N THR A 86 -5.07 -13.36 -10.54
CA THR A 86 -3.87 -12.95 -11.30
C THR A 86 -3.11 -11.88 -10.55
N LEU A 87 -1.79 -11.96 -10.59
CA LEU A 87 -0.89 -10.98 -10.01
C LEU A 87 -0.07 -10.33 -11.12
N ALA A 88 -0.12 -9.02 -11.22
CA ALA A 88 0.63 -8.25 -12.20
C ALA A 88 1.51 -7.20 -11.52
N VAL A 89 2.73 -7.03 -12.02
CA VAL A 89 3.60 -5.92 -11.65
C VAL A 89 3.21 -4.71 -12.50
N LEU A 90 2.89 -3.59 -11.86
CA LEU A 90 2.47 -2.38 -12.56
C LEU A 90 3.69 -1.52 -12.94
N ASN A 91 3.66 -0.96 -14.16
CA ASN A 91 4.57 0.12 -14.54
C ASN A 91 4.11 1.46 -13.94
N GLU A 92 4.86 2.54 -14.14
CA GLU A 92 4.55 3.85 -13.55
C GLU A 92 3.19 4.40 -13.98
N GLU A 93 2.81 4.26 -15.24
CA GLU A 93 1.53 4.74 -15.76
C GLU A 93 0.37 3.91 -15.20
N GLU A 94 0.50 2.60 -15.22
CA GLU A 94 -0.48 1.66 -14.64
C GLU A 94 -0.65 1.90 -13.13
N ARG A 95 0.44 2.21 -12.43
CA ARG A 95 0.45 2.52 -11.02
C ARG A 95 -0.36 3.78 -10.69
N VAL A 96 -0.14 4.87 -11.43
CA VAL A 96 -0.94 6.11 -11.29
C VAL A 96 -2.42 5.81 -11.50
N THR A 97 -2.73 5.06 -12.55
CA THR A 97 -4.09 4.63 -12.89
C THR A 97 -4.72 3.82 -11.75
N GLN A 98 -4.00 2.87 -11.21
CA GLN A 98 -4.49 2.02 -10.11
C GLN A 98 -4.74 2.82 -8.83
N ILE A 99 -3.83 3.70 -8.45
CA ILE A 99 -3.99 4.55 -7.27
C ILE A 99 -5.16 5.53 -7.46
N ALA A 100 -5.32 6.11 -8.65
CA ALA A 100 -6.47 6.94 -8.97
C ALA A 100 -7.80 6.17 -8.81
N SER A 101 -7.85 4.93 -9.26
CA SER A 101 -9.01 4.04 -9.08
C SER A 101 -9.31 3.76 -7.60
N MET A 102 -8.29 3.55 -6.79
CA MET A 102 -8.44 3.37 -5.34
C MET A 102 -8.98 4.62 -4.64
N MET A 103 -8.64 5.81 -5.12
CA MET A 103 -9.08 7.09 -4.55
C MET A 103 -10.52 7.44 -4.95
N SER A 104 -10.92 7.18 -6.17
CA SER A 104 -12.22 7.61 -6.74
C SER A 104 -13.31 6.53 -6.69
N GLY A 105 -12.91 5.28 -6.48
CA GLY A 105 -13.83 4.12 -6.49
C GLY A 105 -14.41 3.77 -7.85
N ARG A 106 -14.52 4.70 -8.78
CA ARG A 106 -14.99 4.51 -10.16
C ARG A 106 -14.50 5.62 -11.07
N GLY A 107 -14.04 5.20 -12.25
CA GLY A 107 -13.77 6.10 -13.37
C GLY A 107 -12.46 6.88 -13.24
N MET A 108 -11.87 7.09 -14.40
CA MET A 108 -10.62 7.79 -14.57
C MET A 108 -10.92 9.25 -14.93
N SER A 109 -11.08 10.10 -13.91
CA SER A 109 -11.13 11.54 -14.15
C SER A 109 -9.71 12.10 -14.18
N THR A 110 -9.52 13.19 -14.92
CA THR A 110 -8.25 13.93 -14.94
C THR A 110 -7.84 14.37 -13.53
N THR A 111 -8.82 14.75 -12.70
CA THR A 111 -8.61 15.14 -11.30
C THR A 111 -8.11 13.97 -10.46
N ALA A 112 -8.67 12.77 -10.62
CA ALA A 112 -8.24 11.58 -9.89
C ALA A 112 -6.81 11.18 -10.28
N LEU A 113 -6.46 11.23 -11.55
CA LEU A 113 -5.10 10.96 -12.03
C LEU A 113 -4.09 11.97 -11.47
N ALA A 114 -4.43 13.25 -11.47
CA ALA A 114 -3.58 14.31 -10.90
C ALA A 114 -3.37 14.10 -9.38
N ALA A 115 -4.43 13.79 -8.65
CA ALA A 115 -4.37 13.52 -7.21
C ALA A 115 -3.54 12.27 -6.90
N ALA A 116 -3.65 11.21 -7.70
CA ALA A 116 -2.86 10.00 -7.55
C ALA A 116 -1.36 10.27 -7.76
N LYS A 117 -1.03 11.03 -8.78
CA LYS A 117 0.34 11.43 -9.07
C LYS A 117 0.93 12.29 -7.95
N GLU A 118 0.17 13.25 -7.44
CA GLU A 118 0.57 14.08 -6.31
C GLU A 118 0.84 13.23 -5.05
N LEU A 119 -0.01 12.24 -4.77
CA LEU A 119 0.18 11.33 -3.64
C LEU A 119 1.44 10.48 -3.79
N ILE A 120 1.72 9.95 -4.98
CA ILE A 120 2.96 9.21 -5.26
C ILE A 120 4.18 10.11 -5.06
N ASP A 121 4.14 11.32 -5.59
CA ASP A 121 5.25 12.29 -5.52
C ASP A 121 5.51 12.76 -4.09
N HIS A 122 4.50 12.77 -3.22
CA HIS A 122 4.64 13.12 -1.81
C HIS A 122 5.64 12.22 -1.07
N PHE A 123 5.77 10.94 -1.47
CA PHE A 123 6.63 9.95 -0.81
C PHE A 123 7.99 9.72 -1.54
N ASN A 124 8.16 10.32 -2.70
CA ASN A 124 9.40 10.17 -3.50
C ASN A 124 10.42 11.26 -3.27
#